data_48644d9760db6d927714deae88e31598
#
_entry.id   48644d9760db6d927714deae88e31598
#
_cell.length_a   1.000
_cell.length_b   1.000
_cell.length_c   1.000
_cell.angle_alpha   90.00
_cell.angle_beta   90.00
_cell.angle_gamma   90.00
#
_symmetry.space_group_name_H-M   'P 1'
#
loop_
_entity.id
_entity.type
_entity.pdbx_description
1 polymer ?
#
loop_
_entity_poly.entity_id
_entity_poly.type
_entity_poly.pdbx_seq_one_letter_code
_entity_poly.pdbx_strand_id
1 'polypeptide(L)'
;DLGALTAFLYCMRDREHVLNVMEETTGGRLIQNYYRIGGLQADIDPKFVENTKMLCKYLRPMIQEYLDVFGDNVITHNRLVGVGPMGLEDCINYGVTGPAGRAAGWKNDTRKRHPYDLYDKVEWEEITMTGCDSMDRYYCHIKELYQSLNIIEQLIDNIPEGDFYIKQKPIIKVPEGQWYF
;
A
#
# COMPACT_ATOMS: atom_id res chain seq x y z
N ASP A 1 -3.47 21.09 3.35
CA ASP A 1 -2.72 22.29 3.75
C ASP A 1 -2.26 23.15 2.57
N LEU A 2 -2.13 22.58 1.37
CA LEU A 2 -1.80 23.33 0.14
C LEU A 2 -3.00 24.02 -0.51
N GLY A 3 -4.21 23.85 0.04
CA GLY A 3 -5.44 24.41 -0.51
C GLY A 3 -6.09 23.58 -1.62
N ALA A 4 -5.56 22.39 -1.94
CA ALA A 4 -6.06 21.49 -2.98
C ALA A 4 -7.22 20.60 -2.46
N LEU A 5 -8.28 21.20 -1.95
CA LEU A 5 -9.43 20.47 -1.39
C LEU A 5 -10.08 19.52 -2.40
N THR A 6 -10.17 19.89 -3.67
CA THR A 6 -10.73 19.05 -4.73
C THR A 6 -9.94 17.76 -4.91
N ALA A 7 -8.60 17.84 -4.98
CA ALA A 7 -7.74 16.66 -5.07
C ALA A 7 -7.89 15.75 -3.85
N PHE A 8 -7.98 16.32 -2.66
CA PHE A 8 -8.25 15.57 -1.43
C PHE A 8 -9.59 14.81 -1.50
N LEU A 9 -10.66 15.49 -1.95
CA LEU A 9 -11.98 14.86 -2.08
C LEU A 9 -12.00 13.75 -3.13
N TYR A 10 -11.24 13.88 -4.22
CA TYR A 10 -11.09 12.83 -5.22
C TYR A 10 -10.41 11.60 -4.61
N CYS A 11 -9.32 11.77 -3.88
CA CYS A 11 -8.66 10.66 -3.19
C CYS A 11 -9.60 9.99 -2.17
N MET A 12 -10.42 10.76 -1.44
CA MET A 12 -11.39 10.21 -0.50
C MET A 12 -12.52 9.44 -1.22
N ARG A 13 -13.03 9.95 -2.33
CA ARG A 13 -14.00 9.26 -3.18
C ARG A 13 -13.47 7.88 -3.60
N ASP A 14 -12.24 7.84 -4.08
CA ASP A 14 -11.67 6.61 -4.64
C ASP A 14 -11.25 5.63 -3.55
N ARG A 15 -10.85 6.14 -2.39
CA ARG A 15 -10.64 5.34 -1.18
C ARG A 15 -11.91 4.60 -0.73
N GLU A 16 -13.09 5.18 -0.91
CA GLU A 16 -14.36 4.50 -0.57
C GLU A 16 -14.55 3.21 -1.36
N HIS A 17 -14.13 3.15 -2.63
CA HIS A 17 -14.21 1.92 -3.42
C HIS A 17 -13.30 0.82 -2.86
N VAL A 18 -12.11 1.16 -2.36
CA VAL A 18 -11.22 0.21 -1.68
C VAL A 18 -11.87 -0.28 -0.38
N LEU A 19 -12.43 0.64 0.41
CA LEU A 19 -13.09 0.30 1.67
C LEU A 19 -14.31 -0.61 1.46
N ASN A 20 -15.05 -0.44 0.37
CA ASN A 20 -16.18 -1.31 0.04
C ASN A 20 -15.73 -2.76 -0.19
N VAL A 21 -14.67 -2.99 -0.95
CA VAL A 21 -14.12 -4.35 -1.16
C VAL A 21 -13.62 -4.95 0.16
N MET A 22 -13.00 -4.15 1.01
CA MET A 22 -12.56 -4.59 2.34
C MET A 22 -13.74 -4.96 3.24
N GLU A 23 -14.78 -4.13 3.26
CA GLU A 23 -15.99 -4.36 4.06
C GLU A 23 -16.76 -5.62 3.62
N GLU A 24 -16.92 -5.82 2.31
CA GLU A 24 -17.58 -7.01 1.76
C GLU A 24 -16.87 -8.30 2.18
N THR A 25 -15.54 -8.28 2.25
CA THR A 25 -14.74 -9.46 2.59
C THR A 25 -14.58 -9.66 4.09
N THR A 26 -14.35 -8.59 4.85
CA THR A 26 -13.94 -8.67 6.26
C THR A 26 -15.03 -8.22 7.24
N GLY A 27 -16.08 -7.57 6.77
CA GLY A 27 -17.13 -6.96 7.58
C GLY A 27 -16.75 -5.62 8.20
N GLY A 28 -15.53 -5.13 7.97
CA GLY A 28 -15.03 -3.87 8.53
C GLY A 28 -14.37 -2.97 7.50
N ARG A 29 -14.60 -1.66 7.62
CA ARG A 29 -14.03 -0.66 6.68
C ARG A 29 -12.62 -0.22 7.07
N LEU A 30 -12.31 -0.14 8.37
CA LEU A 30 -11.04 0.36 8.89
C LEU A 30 -10.34 -0.62 9.80
N ILE A 31 -11.07 -1.20 10.75
CA ILE A 31 -10.56 -2.18 11.72
C ILE A 31 -11.20 -3.52 11.37
N GLN A 32 -10.54 -4.26 10.48
CA GLN A 32 -11.11 -5.49 9.93
C GLN A 32 -11.16 -6.63 10.94
N ASN A 33 -10.18 -6.72 11.88
CA ASN A 33 -10.05 -7.81 12.82
C ASN A 33 -10.20 -9.21 12.17
N TYR A 34 -9.61 -9.35 10.99
CA TYR A 34 -9.81 -10.49 10.11
C TYR A 34 -8.90 -11.69 10.47
N TYR A 35 -7.69 -11.38 10.95
CA TYR A 35 -6.73 -12.39 11.35
C TYR A 35 -7.07 -12.97 12.72
N ARG A 36 -7.00 -14.30 12.82
CA ARG A 36 -7.22 -15.04 14.07
C ARG A 36 -6.11 -16.06 14.27
N ILE A 37 -5.91 -16.49 15.52
CA ILE A 37 -5.00 -17.61 15.78
C ILE A 37 -5.52 -18.85 15.06
N GLY A 38 -4.73 -19.33 14.11
CA GLY A 38 -5.08 -20.46 13.25
C GLY A 38 -5.51 -20.11 11.84
N GLY A 39 -5.59 -18.81 11.48
CA GLY A 39 -5.91 -18.37 10.11
C GLY A 39 -6.78 -17.13 10.06
N LEU A 40 -7.79 -17.14 9.22
CA LEU A 40 -8.69 -16.03 8.96
C LEU A 40 -10.04 -16.23 9.65
N GLN A 41 -10.82 -15.15 9.76
CA GLN A 41 -12.16 -15.19 10.36
C GLN A 41 -13.19 -15.82 9.43
N ALA A 42 -13.06 -15.59 8.14
CA ALA A 42 -13.96 -16.09 7.09
C ALA A 42 -13.16 -16.31 5.81
N ASP A 43 -13.72 -17.07 4.92
CA ASP A 43 -13.22 -17.17 3.54
C ASP A 43 -13.52 -15.89 2.77
N ILE A 44 -12.89 -15.72 1.61
CA ILE A 44 -13.15 -14.58 0.73
C ILE A 44 -14.60 -14.66 0.19
N ASP A 45 -15.21 -13.48 0.02
CA ASP A 45 -16.51 -13.39 -0.65
C ASP A 45 -16.42 -13.92 -2.10
N PRO A 46 -17.42 -14.65 -2.62
CA PRO A 46 -17.41 -15.14 -3.99
C PRO A 46 -17.21 -14.06 -5.08
N LYS A 47 -17.57 -12.82 -4.78
CA LYS A 47 -17.37 -11.66 -5.67
C LYS A 47 -16.04 -10.94 -5.47
N PHE A 48 -15.24 -11.35 -4.51
CA PHE A 48 -13.98 -10.67 -4.16
C PHE A 48 -13.06 -10.50 -5.37
N VAL A 49 -12.88 -11.57 -6.15
CA VAL A 49 -12.02 -11.54 -7.35
C VAL A 49 -12.56 -10.56 -8.39
N GLU A 50 -13.86 -10.61 -8.67
CA GLU A 50 -14.50 -9.71 -9.64
C GLU A 50 -14.43 -8.26 -9.19
N ASN A 51 -14.82 -7.98 -7.94
CA ASN A 51 -14.83 -6.64 -7.36
C ASN A 51 -13.41 -6.04 -7.30
N THR A 52 -12.40 -6.84 -6.96
CA THR A 52 -11.00 -6.39 -6.95
C THR A 52 -10.49 -6.09 -8.37
N LYS A 53 -10.83 -6.90 -9.37
CA LYS A 53 -10.47 -6.60 -10.77
C LYS A 53 -11.13 -5.31 -11.27
N MET A 54 -12.41 -5.12 -10.96
CA MET A 54 -13.11 -3.87 -11.28
C MET A 54 -12.46 -2.67 -10.57
N LEU A 55 -12.07 -2.81 -9.31
CA LEU A 55 -11.37 -1.79 -8.55
C LEU A 55 -10.03 -1.42 -9.20
N CYS A 56 -9.19 -2.39 -9.55
CA CYS A 56 -7.91 -2.13 -10.22
C CYS A 56 -8.11 -1.38 -11.54
N LYS A 57 -9.07 -1.81 -12.35
CA LYS A 57 -9.40 -1.14 -13.61
C LYS A 57 -9.90 0.30 -13.39
N TYR A 58 -10.68 0.53 -12.35
CA TYR A 58 -11.17 1.86 -11.99
C TYR A 58 -10.05 2.76 -11.48
N LEU A 59 -9.17 2.28 -10.59
CA LEU A 59 -8.15 3.11 -9.94
C LEU A 59 -7.04 3.55 -10.89
N ARG A 60 -6.67 2.77 -11.91
CA ARG A 60 -5.57 3.14 -12.83
C ARG A 60 -5.74 4.53 -13.46
N PRO A 61 -6.87 4.88 -14.09
CA PRO A 61 -7.07 6.24 -14.60
C PRO A 61 -7.21 7.29 -13.50
N MET A 62 -7.70 6.93 -12.30
CA MET A 62 -7.81 7.87 -11.18
C MET A 62 -6.45 8.29 -10.64
N ILE A 63 -5.46 7.39 -10.64
CA ILE A 63 -4.08 7.77 -10.28
C ILE A 63 -3.53 8.81 -11.25
N GLN A 64 -3.83 8.70 -12.54
CA GLN A 64 -3.45 9.72 -13.53
C GLN A 64 -4.19 11.05 -13.24
N GLU A 65 -5.47 11.01 -12.89
CA GLU A 65 -6.22 12.20 -12.48
C GLU A 65 -5.56 12.93 -11.29
N TYR A 66 -4.99 12.20 -10.32
CA TYR A 66 -4.24 12.82 -9.20
C TYR A 66 -2.97 13.53 -9.69
N LEU A 67 -2.26 12.97 -10.67
CA LEU A 67 -1.12 13.65 -11.28
C LEU A 67 -1.55 14.91 -12.00
N ASP A 68 -2.58 14.85 -12.84
CA ASP A 68 -3.05 15.97 -13.65
C ASP A 68 -3.60 17.12 -12.78
N VAL A 69 -4.37 16.81 -11.74
CA VAL A 69 -5.01 17.83 -10.90
C VAL A 69 -4.08 18.40 -9.84
N PHE A 70 -3.21 17.58 -9.26
CA PHE A 70 -2.34 17.98 -8.17
C PHE A 70 -0.86 17.94 -8.54
N GLY A 71 -0.36 16.84 -9.10
CA GLY A 71 1.06 16.64 -9.40
C GLY A 71 1.61 17.68 -10.36
N ASP A 72 0.91 17.90 -11.47
CA ASP A 72 1.35 18.82 -12.55
C ASP A 72 0.91 20.27 -12.32
N ASN A 73 0.33 20.57 -11.16
CA ASN A 73 -0.11 21.91 -10.83
C ASN A 73 1.08 22.81 -10.44
N VAL A 74 1.18 23.97 -11.08
CA VAL A 74 2.23 24.98 -10.82
C VAL A 74 2.28 25.38 -9.33
N ILE A 75 1.13 25.49 -8.65
CA ILE A 75 1.09 25.86 -7.23
C ILE A 75 1.71 24.75 -6.39
N THR A 76 1.39 23.49 -6.70
CA THR A 76 1.97 22.32 -6.03
C THR A 76 3.48 22.28 -6.21
N HIS A 77 3.96 22.44 -7.44
CA HIS A 77 5.39 22.51 -7.73
C HIS A 77 6.09 23.61 -6.92
N ASN A 78 5.59 24.83 -6.94
CA ASN A 78 6.18 25.96 -6.22
C ASN A 78 6.18 25.77 -4.69
N ARG A 79 5.33 24.91 -4.16
CA ARG A 79 5.21 24.67 -2.71
C ARG A 79 5.90 23.39 -2.24
N LEU A 80 6.24 22.47 -3.11
CA LEU A 80 6.84 21.19 -2.75
C LEU A 80 8.27 20.99 -3.24
N VAL A 81 8.62 21.55 -4.41
CA VAL A 81 9.96 21.42 -4.96
C VAL A 81 10.97 22.20 -4.12
N GLY A 82 12.04 21.53 -3.71
CA GLY A 82 13.08 22.08 -2.85
C GLY A 82 12.66 22.31 -1.40
N VAL A 83 11.46 21.86 -0.99
CA VAL A 83 10.95 22.04 0.38
C VAL A 83 11.21 20.78 1.20
N GLY A 84 11.79 20.96 2.39
CA GLY A 84 12.12 19.89 3.32
C GLY A 84 13.08 18.85 2.73
N PRO A 85 14.20 19.26 2.12
CA PRO A 85 15.16 18.31 1.58
C PRO A 85 15.77 17.49 2.70
N MET A 86 15.88 16.17 2.49
CA MET A 86 16.51 15.23 3.41
C MET A 86 17.36 14.28 2.58
N GLY A 87 18.68 14.43 2.68
CA GLY A 87 19.63 13.61 1.93
C GLY A 87 19.68 12.17 2.38
N LEU A 88 20.30 11.32 1.55
CA LEU A 88 20.43 9.88 1.85
C LEU A 88 21.14 9.62 3.18
N GLU A 89 22.21 10.38 3.47
CA GLU A 89 22.97 10.24 4.71
C GLU A 89 22.10 10.56 5.93
N ASP A 90 21.31 11.62 5.88
CA ASP A 90 20.37 11.98 6.95
C ASP A 90 19.30 10.90 7.12
N CYS A 91 18.75 10.39 6.01
CA CYS A 91 17.77 9.30 6.08
C CYS A 91 18.31 8.06 6.79
N ILE A 92 19.56 7.70 6.52
CA ILE A 92 20.21 6.55 7.17
C ILE A 92 20.47 6.85 8.66
N ASN A 93 21.02 8.02 8.97
CA ASN A 93 21.39 8.40 10.33
C ASN A 93 20.17 8.53 11.27
N TYR A 94 19.05 9.02 10.75
CA TYR A 94 17.79 9.15 11.49
C TYR A 94 16.85 7.93 11.37
N GLY A 95 17.24 6.89 10.62
CA GLY A 95 16.41 5.72 10.41
C GLY A 95 15.11 5.99 9.66
N VAL A 96 15.10 6.94 8.73
CA VAL A 96 13.93 7.32 7.94
C VAL A 96 13.67 6.27 6.87
N THR A 97 12.59 5.52 7.01
CA THR A 97 12.20 4.42 6.11
C THR A 97 11.05 4.80 5.18
N GLY A 98 10.66 3.85 4.33
CA GLY A 98 9.50 3.99 3.45
C GLY A 98 9.71 5.00 2.32
N PRO A 99 8.63 5.61 1.80
CA PRO A 99 8.70 6.54 0.67
C PRO A 99 9.61 7.74 0.91
N ALA A 100 9.75 8.21 2.16
CA ALA A 100 10.64 9.32 2.50
C ALA A 100 12.12 8.96 2.27
N GLY A 101 12.56 7.77 2.71
CA GLY A 101 13.90 7.28 2.43
C GLY A 101 14.11 6.97 0.93
N ARG A 102 13.11 6.39 0.27
CA ARG A 102 13.18 6.11 -1.16
C ARG A 102 13.20 7.38 -2.02
N ALA A 103 12.57 8.46 -1.58
CA ALA A 103 12.69 9.78 -2.22
C ALA A 103 14.12 10.33 -2.18
N ALA A 104 14.92 9.93 -1.20
CA ALA A 104 16.35 10.23 -1.10
C ALA A 104 17.26 9.22 -1.83
N GLY A 105 16.70 8.31 -2.61
CA GLY A 105 17.43 7.27 -3.33
C GLY A 105 17.81 6.05 -2.51
N TRP A 106 17.32 5.94 -1.27
CA TRP A 106 17.61 4.78 -0.43
C TRP A 106 16.78 3.57 -0.84
N LYS A 107 17.42 2.63 -1.53
CA LYS A 107 16.83 1.32 -1.88
C LYS A 107 16.70 0.47 -0.62
N ASN A 108 15.61 0.63 0.09
CA ASN A 108 15.34 -0.06 1.36
C ASN A 108 13.85 -0.43 1.50
N ASP A 109 13.34 -1.15 0.51
CA ASP A 109 12.02 -1.76 0.64
C ASP A 109 12.15 -3.16 1.24
N THR A 110 11.51 -3.37 2.39
CA THR A 110 11.54 -4.63 3.12
C THR A 110 11.00 -5.78 2.26
N ARG A 111 10.00 -5.54 1.43
CA ARG A 111 9.42 -6.53 0.51
C ARG A 111 10.42 -7.06 -0.52
N LYS A 112 11.46 -6.27 -0.86
CA LYS A 112 12.57 -6.67 -1.75
C LYS A 112 13.76 -7.23 -0.99
N ARG A 113 14.12 -6.61 0.16
CA ARG A 113 15.31 -7.00 0.93
C ARG A 113 15.11 -8.26 1.78
N HIS A 114 13.93 -8.39 2.34
CA HIS A 114 13.53 -9.51 3.19
C HIS A 114 12.14 -9.98 2.77
N PRO A 115 12.02 -10.60 1.58
CA PRO A 115 10.73 -11.00 1.04
C PRO A 115 9.96 -11.89 2.01
N TYR A 116 8.69 -11.61 2.15
CA TYR A 116 7.74 -12.38 2.94
C TYR A 116 6.48 -12.64 2.10
N ASP A 117 5.65 -13.57 2.52
CA ASP A 117 4.46 -14.03 1.79
C ASP A 117 4.76 -14.39 0.34
N LEU A 118 4.24 -13.64 -0.63
CA LEU A 118 4.40 -13.88 -2.06
C LEU A 118 5.22 -12.79 -2.78
N TYR A 119 5.84 -11.87 -2.06
CA TYR A 119 6.57 -10.75 -2.68
C TYR A 119 7.80 -11.17 -3.48
N ASP A 120 8.35 -12.36 -3.25
CA ASP A 120 9.42 -12.97 -4.05
C ASP A 120 8.93 -13.60 -5.36
N LYS A 121 7.61 -13.80 -5.50
CA LYS A 121 6.98 -14.47 -6.65
C LYS A 121 6.28 -13.52 -7.61
N VAL A 122 6.21 -12.23 -7.27
CA VAL A 122 5.56 -11.20 -8.09
C VAL A 122 6.58 -10.23 -8.65
N GLU A 123 6.31 -9.77 -9.87
CA GLU A 123 7.13 -8.77 -10.55
C GLU A 123 6.63 -7.36 -10.19
N TRP A 124 7.52 -6.57 -9.63
CA TRP A 124 7.28 -5.17 -9.28
C TRP A 124 8.60 -4.42 -9.10
N GLU A 125 8.56 -3.10 -9.20
CA GLU A 125 9.72 -2.24 -9.07
C GLU A 125 9.72 -1.49 -7.73
N GLU A 126 10.87 -1.41 -7.10
CA GLU A 126 11.09 -0.52 -5.97
C GLU A 126 11.26 0.91 -6.50
N ILE A 127 10.31 1.78 -6.19
CA ILE A 127 10.34 3.16 -6.64
C ILE A 127 11.31 3.97 -5.79
N THR A 128 12.29 4.60 -6.45
CA THR A 128 13.22 5.54 -5.82
C THR A 128 13.31 6.82 -6.64
N MET A 129 13.56 7.93 -5.94
CA MET A 129 13.78 9.26 -6.53
C MET A 129 15.15 9.80 -6.08
N THR A 130 15.52 11.00 -6.47
CA THR A 130 16.84 11.56 -6.16
C THR A 130 16.82 13.03 -5.73
N GLY A 131 15.69 13.70 -5.81
CA GLY A 131 15.57 15.11 -5.43
C GLY A 131 15.45 15.34 -3.94
N CYS A 132 15.14 14.28 -3.15
CA CYS A 132 15.14 14.28 -1.68
C CYS A 132 14.13 15.25 -1.03
N ASP A 133 13.24 15.88 -1.78
CA ASP A 133 12.31 16.91 -1.33
C ASP A 133 10.85 16.39 -1.16
N SER A 134 9.96 17.30 -0.83
CA SER A 134 8.54 16.97 -0.63
C SER A 134 7.85 16.53 -1.92
N MET A 135 8.29 17.04 -3.07
CA MET A 135 7.74 16.65 -4.36
C MET A 135 8.12 15.23 -4.73
N ASP A 136 9.37 14.85 -4.51
CA ASP A 136 9.84 13.47 -4.73
C ASP A 136 9.13 12.48 -3.80
N ARG A 137 8.87 12.84 -2.55
CA ARG A 137 8.05 12.01 -1.65
C ARG A 137 6.64 11.79 -2.19
N TYR A 138 6.01 12.83 -2.73
CA TYR A 138 4.71 12.72 -3.40
C TYR A 138 4.78 11.78 -4.60
N TYR A 139 5.74 11.95 -5.49
CA TYR A 139 5.89 11.08 -6.66
C TYR A 139 6.21 9.63 -6.28
N CYS A 140 6.97 9.38 -5.23
CA CYS A 140 7.16 8.02 -4.71
C CYS A 140 5.80 7.38 -4.37
N HIS A 141 4.96 8.05 -3.60
CA HIS A 141 3.63 7.53 -3.23
C HIS A 141 2.76 7.24 -4.45
N ILE A 142 2.70 8.17 -5.42
CA ILE A 142 1.87 7.98 -6.61
C ILE A 142 2.37 6.80 -7.47
N LYS A 143 3.68 6.70 -7.68
CA LYS A 143 4.26 5.59 -8.46
C LYS A 143 4.09 4.25 -7.75
N GLU A 144 4.15 4.23 -6.43
CA GLU A 144 3.91 3.02 -5.63
C GLU A 144 2.45 2.54 -5.70
N LEU A 145 1.48 3.42 -5.93
CA LEU A 145 0.10 2.99 -6.21
C LEU A 145 0.02 2.12 -7.47
N TYR A 146 0.70 2.48 -8.55
CA TYR A 146 0.77 1.65 -9.75
C TYR A 146 1.41 0.29 -9.48
N GLN A 147 2.50 0.26 -8.69
CA GLN A 147 3.13 -1.01 -8.32
C GLN A 147 2.22 -1.87 -7.44
N SER A 148 1.46 -1.26 -6.54
CA SER A 148 0.46 -1.97 -5.73
C SER A 148 -0.63 -2.60 -6.59
N LEU A 149 -1.15 -1.88 -7.60
CA LEU A 149 -2.12 -2.44 -8.55
C LEU A 149 -1.51 -3.59 -9.36
N ASN A 150 -0.26 -3.45 -9.83
CA ASN A 150 0.44 -4.51 -10.56
C ASN A 150 0.58 -5.79 -9.72
N ILE A 151 0.89 -5.66 -8.43
CA ILE A 151 0.99 -6.79 -7.51
C ILE A 151 -0.38 -7.46 -7.33
N ILE A 152 -1.43 -6.69 -7.09
CA ILE A 152 -2.78 -7.21 -6.91
C ILE A 152 -3.24 -7.96 -8.15
N GLU A 153 -3.04 -7.40 -9.34
CA GLU A 153 -3.44 -8.02 -10.61
C GLU A 153 -2.71 -9.35 -10.89
N GLN A 154 -1.47 -9.51 -10.45
CA GLN A 154 -0.74 -10.78 -10.58
C GLN A 154 -1.23 -11.85 -9.60
N LEU A 155 -1.71 -11.45 -8.43
CA LEU A 155 -2.12 -12.38 -7.37
C LEU A 155 -3.58 -12.78 -7.45
N ILE A 156 -4.45 -11.88 -7.92
CA ILE A 156 -5.91 -12.05 -7.83
C ILE A 156 -6.45 -13.26 -8.60
N ASP A 157 -5.76 -13.68 -9.66
CA ASP A 157 -6.13 -14.87 -10.44
C ASP A 157 -5.53 -16.17 -9.91
N ASN A 158 -4.65 -16.08 -8.93
CA ASN A 158 -3.88 -17.20 -8.40
C ASN A 158 -4.12 -17.41 -6.90
N ILE A 159 -5.29 -17.06 -6.40
CA ILE A 159 -5.66 -17.30 -5.00
C ILE A 159 -5.75 -18.81 -4.77
N PRO A 160 -4.99 -19.39 -3.83
CA PRO A 160 -5.01 -20.81 -3.57
C PRO A 160 -6.36 -21.24 -2.96
N GLU A 161 -6.86 -22.40 -3.40
CA GLU A 161 -7.98 -23.06 -2.75
C GLU A 161 -7.51 -23.80 -1.49
N GLY A 162 -8.35 -23.88 -0.49
CA GLY A 162 -8.06 -24.62 0.75
C GLY A 162 -8.72 -24.05 1.98
N ASP A 163 -8.38 -24.63 3.12
CA ASP A 163 -8.93 -24.19 4.40
C ASP A 163 -8.34 -22.83 4.82
N PHE A 164 -9.19 -21.86 5.04
CA PHE A 164 -8.80 -20.52 5.54
C PHE A 164 -8.55 -20.50 7.06
N TYR A 165 -8.91 -21.57 7.77
CA TYR A 165 -8.80 -21.67 9.23
C TYR A 165 -8.48 -23.08 9.70
N ILE A 166 -7.46 -23.21 10.54
CA ILE A 166 -7.14 -24.47 11.23
C ILE A 166 -7.93 -24.52 12.51
N LYS A 167 -8.81 -25.53 12.67
CA LYS A 167 -9.62 -25.72 13.87
C LYS A 167 -8.75 -25.81 15.13
N GLN A 168 -8.85 -24.82 15.99
CA GLN A 168 -8.09 -24.72 17.23
C GLN A 168 -8.81 -25.43 18.37
N LYS A 169 -8.02 -25.88 19.35
CA LYS A 169 -8.59 -26.34 20.64
C LYS A 169 -9.22 -25.14 21.37
N PRO A 170 -10.28 -25.35 22.17
CA PRO A 170 -10.93 -24.27 22.92
C PRO A 170 -9.98 -23.50 23.86
N ILE A 171 -8.94 -24.15 24.33
CA ILE A 171 -7.91 -23.57 25.19
C ILE A 171 -6.57 -23.66 24.44
N ILE A 172 -6.02 -22.51 24.07
CA ILE A 172 -4.69 -22.38 23.49
C ILE A 172 -3.69 -22.14 24.61
N LYS A 173 -2.78 -23.10 24.82
CA LYS A 173 -1.68 -22.94 25.77
C LYS A 173 -0.48 -22.38 25.00
N VAL A 174 -0.15 -21.13 25.25
CA VAL A 174 1.06 -20.49 24.71
C VAL A 174 2.21 -20.81 25.68
N PRO A 175 3.33 -21.38 25.21
CA PRO A 175 4.50 -21.59 26.05
C PRO A 175 5.09 -20.25 26.47
N GLU A 176 5.73 -20.24 27.66
CA GLU A 176 6.47 -19.08 28.13
C GLU A 176 7.66 -18.82 27.21
N GLY A 177 7.88 -17.56 26.78
CA GLY A 177 8.97 -17.17 25.91
C GLY A 177 8.75 -15.84 25.20
N GLN A 178 9.78 -15.42 24.49
CA GLN A 178 9.72 -14.28 23.55
C GLN A 178 9.84 -14.82 22.12
N TRP A 179 8.98 -14.33 21.23
CA TRP A 179 8.92 -14.76 19.85
C TRP A 179 9.14 -13.54 18.95
N TYR A 180 10.05 -13.67 18.00
CA TYR A 180 10.39 -12.64 17.05
C TYR A 180 10.23 -13.18 15.63
N PHE A 181 9.46 -12.47 14.79
CA PHE A 181 9.23 -12.82 13.39
C PHE A 181 9.48 -11.61 12.49
#